data_69eeacfa83b43e669f953599ebdc7a5f
#
_entry.id   69eeacfa83b43e669f953599ebdc7a5f
#
_cell.length_a   1.000
_cell.length_b   1.000
_cell.length_c   1.000
_cell.angle_alpha   90.00
_cell.angle_beta   90.00
_cell.angle_gamma   90.00
#
_symmetry.space_group_name_H-M   'P 1'
#
loop_
_entity.id
_entity.type
_entity.pdbx_description
1 polymer ?
#
loop_
_entity_poly.entity_id
_entity_poly.type
_entity_poly.pdbx_seq_one_letter_code
_entity_poly.pdbx_strand_id
1 'polypeptide(L)'
;MNNLEKKQITTIAAISDIHSNIYALEAVLADIRYRDVDQIVNLGDILYGPIAPHATYELLMANRDDIITIRGNQDRQIYEATTAEIANNPTMGFIIKDLSKKAIEWMRSLPFDFHVSQDVYLCHGSPTDDMIYLLEDIETGQPVVRNDATILALLDGIDNDVILCGHTHIPRTVVLSSGQTIVNSGSVGYPAYEDDLPIIHKMQTYSPHANYALIKCIETQQGKHWQTEHVRVAYDHEAAANMALRNGREDWAFALKTGRVIPV
;
A
#
# COMPACT_ATOMS: atom_id res chain seq x y z
N MET A 1 -33.18 -14.19 18.99
CA MET A 1 -32.37 -13.95 17.79
C MET A 1 -31.74 -12.57 17.99
N ASN A 2 -30.48 -12.51 18.39
CA ASN A 2 -29.78 -11.23 18.56
C ASN A 2 -29.46 -10.71 17.16
N ASN A 3 -30.21 -9.70 16.70
CA ASN A 3 -29.73 -8.81 15.65
C ASN A 3 -28.50 -8.07 16.21
N LEU A 4 -27.32 -8.58 15.96
CA LEU A 4 -26.11 -7.78 15.98
C LEU A 4 -26.27 -6.80 14.81
N GLU A 5 -26.71 -5.58 15.10
CA GLU A 5 -26.62 -4.50 14.12
C GLU A 5 -25.16 -4.46 13.66
N LYS A 6 -24.91 -4.70 12.36
CA LYS A 6 -23.57 -4.52 11.81
C LYS A 6 -23.21 -3.06 12.05
N LYS A 7 -22.15 -2.82 12.83
CA LYS A 7 -21.62 -1.46 13.05
C LYS A 7 -21.38 -0.84 11.67
N GLN A 8 -21.98 0.32 11.44
CA GLN A 8 -21.76 1.06 10.20
C GLN A 8 -20.32 1.55 10.20
N ILE A 9 -19.55 1.19 9.16
CA ILE A 9 -18.18 1.66 8.99
C ILE A 9 -18.26 3.10 8.48
N THR A 10 -17.79 4.03 9.28
CA THR A 10 -17.80 5.46 8.97
C THR A 10 -16.39 6.03 8.76
N THR A 11 -15.37 5.39 9.33
CA THR A 11 -13.98 5.83 9.20
C THR A 11 -13.09 4.63 8.88
N ILE A 12 -12.38 4.70 7.76
CA ILE A 12 -11.43 3.66 7.30
C ILE A 12 -10.02 4.25 7.34
N ALA A 13 -9.07 3.51 7.90
CA ALA A 13 -7.64 3.77 7.72
C ALA A 13 -7.10 2.85 6.63
N ALA A 14 -6.61 3.41 5.52
CA ALA A 14 -6.02 2.67 4.42
C ALA A 14 -4.49 2.75 4.50
N ILE A 15 -3.84 1.61 4.71
CA ILE A 15 -2.40 1.41 4.65
C ILE A 15 -2.04 0.62 3.39
N SER A 16 -0.85 0.81 2.85
CA SER A 16 -0.33 0.10 1.68
C SER A 16 1.19 0.11 1.66
N ASP A 17 1.78 -0.77 0.87
CA ASP A 17 3.20 -0.71 0.51
C ASP A 17 4.09 -0.65 1.77
N ILE A 18 3.89 -1.64 2.64
CA ILE A 18 4.58 -1.76 3.95
C ILE A 18 6.04 -2.17 3.74
N HIS A 19 6.31 -3.00 2.73
CA HIS A 19 7.65 -3.36 2.31
C HIS A 19 8.57 -3.83 3.44
N SER A 20 8.09 -4.76 4.25
CA SER A 20 8.83 -5.32 5.37
C SER A 20 9.34 -4.31 6.43
N ASN A 21 8.85 -3.06 6.40
CA ASN A 21 9.28 -2.00 7.29
C ASN A 21 8.51 -2.02 8.62
N ILE A 22 8.99 -2.86 9.53
CA ILE A 22 8.40 -3.03 10.86
C ILE A 22 8.34 -1.69 11.64
N TYR A 23 9.38 -0.86 11.54
CA TYR A 23 9.48 0.42 12.26
C TYR A 23 8.39 1.40 11.84
N ALA A 24 8.12 1.47 10.53
CA ALA A 24 7.06 2.31 9.98
C ALA A 24 5.68 1.75 10.33
N LEU A 25 5.48 0.43 10.19
CA LEU A 25 4.21 -0.22 10.50
C LEU A 25 3.82 -0.06 11.96
N GLU A 26 4.75 -0.25 12.91
CA GLU A 26 4.51 -0.03 14.34
C GLU A 26 4.06 1.40 14.63
N ALA A 27 4.74 2.39 14.03
CA ALA A 27 4.40 3.80 14.22
C ALA A 27 3.01 4.14 13.62
N VAL A 28 2.71 3.64 12.43
CA VAL A 28 1.41 3.86 11.77
C VAL A 28 0.28 3.20 12.55
N LEU A 29 0.43 1.94 12.98
CA LEU A 29 -0.58 1.27 13.80
C LEU A 29 -0.76 1.97 15.16
N ALA A 30 0.31 2.51 15.76
CA ALA A 30 0.22 3.30 16.98
C ALA A 30 -0.57 4.61 16.74
N ASP A 31 -0.30 5.34 15.65
CA ASP A 31 -1.05 6.56 15.30
C ASP A 31 -2.54 6.25 15.05
N ILE A 32 -2.86 5.20 14.31
CA ILE A 32 -4.24 4.78 14.02
C ILE A 32 -5.03 4.49 15.32
N ARG A 33 -4.41 3.89 16.33
CA ARG A 33 -5.07 3.59 17.62
C ARG A 33 -5.52 4.82 18.41
N TYR A 34 -4.92 5.99 18.15
CA TYR A 34 -5.32 7.27 18.75
C TYR A 34 -6.42 7.99 17.94
N ARG A 35 -6.83 7.39 16.82
CA ARG A 35 -7.87 7.94 15.95
C ARG A 35 -9.13 7.08 16.06
N ASP A 36 -10.26 7.70 15.84
CA ASP A 36 -11.55 7.00 15.86
C ASP A 36 -11.76 6.28 14.52
N VAL A 37 -11.09 5.14 14.34
CA VAL A 37 -11.11 4.31 13.13
C VAL A 37 -11.97 3.08 13.36
N ASP A 38 -12.91 2.82 12.47
CA ASP A 38 -13.79 1.64 12.51
C ASP A 38 -13.17 0.42 11.85
N GLN A 39 -12.37 0.63 10.79
CA GLN A 39 -11.77 -0.44 10.01
C GLN A 39 -10.39 -0.04 9.46
N ILE A 40 -9.42 -0.93 9.58
CA ILE A 40 -8.14 -0.80 8.90
C ILE A 40 -8.18 -1.67 7.64
N VAL A 41 -7.71 -1.13 6.51
CA VAL A 41 -7.52 -1.90 5.27
C VAL A 41 -6.05 -1.82 4.84
N ASN A 42 -5.50 -2.93 4.35
CA ASN A 42 -4.14 -3.04 3.83
C ASN A 42 -4.21 -3.43 2.35
N LEU A 43 -3.66 -2.57 1.51
CA LEU A 43 -3.80 -2.64 0.05
C LEU A 43 -2.67 -3.44 -0.64
N GLY A 44 -1.85 -4.18 0.13
CA GLY A 44 -0.82 -5.06 -0.42
C GLY A 44 0.60 -4.49 -0.39
N ASP A 45 1.51 -5.20 -1.03
CA ASP A 45 2.96 -5.01 -1.03
C ASP A 45 3.54 -4.98 0.40
N ILE A 46 3.37 -6.12 1.06
CA ILE A 46 3.48 -6.25 2.51
C ILE A 46 4.90 -6.61 2.95
N LEU A 47 5.44 -7.71 2.40
CA LEU A 47 6.64 -8.35 2.93
C LEU A 47 7.86 -8.25 2.02
N TYR A 48 7.74 -7.67 0.82
CA TYR A 48 8.87 -7.47 -0.06
C TYR A 48 9.72 -6.29 0.41
N GLY A 49 10.91 -6.57 0.90
CA GLY A 49 11.86 -5.53 1.31
C GLY A 49 13.01 -6.09 2.15
N PRO A 50 14.11 -5.33 2.26
CA PRO A 50 15.35 -5.79 2.92
C PRO A 50 15.40 -5.44 4.42
N ILE A 51 14.26 -5.21 5.09
CA ILE A 51 14.27 -4.72 6.47
C ILE A 51 13.97 -5.85 7.46
N ALA A 52 12.72 -6.26 7.63
CA ALA A 52 12.33 -7.26 8.61
C ALA A 52 11.05 -8.02 8.19
N PRO A 53 11.08 -8.84 7.10
CA PRO A 53 9.88 -9.50 6.57
C PRO A 53 9.16 -10.36 7.61
N HIS A 54 9.90 -11.19 8.34
CA HIS A 54 9.31 -12.08 9.34
C HIS A 54 8.66 -11.31 10.51
N ALA A 55 9.34 -10.31 11.05
CA ALA A 55 8.80 -9.49 12.15
C ALA A 55 7.57 -8.69 11.72
N THR A 56 7.56 -8.17 10.47
CA THR A 56 6.41 -7.48 9.89
C THR A 56 5.22 -8.43 9.75
N TYR A 57 5.45 -9.67 9.29
CA TYR A 57 4.42 -10.71 9.23
C TYR A 57 3.82 -10.99 10.63
N GLU A 58 4.66 -11.22 11.64
CA GLU A 58 4.19 -11.51 13.00
C GLU A 58 3.36 -10.35 13.58
N LEU A 59 3.77 -9.10 13.34
CA LEU A 59 3.01 -7.93 13.77
C LEU A 59 1.62 -7.87 13.11
N LEU A 60 1.55 -8.15 11.81
CA LEU A 60 0.27 -8.18 11.09
C LEU A 60 -0.61 -9.32 11.58
N MET A 61 -0.04 -10.51 11.85
CA MET A 61 -0.81 -11.63 12.39
C MET A 61 -1.36 -11.36 13.78
N ALA A 62 -0.64 -10.58 14.59
CA ALA A 62 -1.12 -10.15 15.91
C ALA A 62 -2.30 -9.16 15.83
N ASN A 63 -2.48 -8.48 14.69
CA ASN A 63 -3.55 -7.49 14.45
C ASN A 63 -4.54 -7.93 13.34
N ARG A 64 -4.46 -9.17 12.85
CA ARG A 64 -5.14 -9.62 11.63
C ARG A 64 -6.67 -9.52 11.68
N ASP A 65 -7.26 -9.64 12.89
CA ASP A 65 -8.71 -9.63 13.05
C ASP A 65 -9.30 -8.21 12.87
N ASP A 66 -8.43 -7.18 12.95
CA ASP A 66 -8.78 -5.78 12.79
C ASP A 66 -8.44 -5.23 11.39
N ILE A 67 -7.74 -6.01 10.54
CA ILE A 67 -7.21 -5.55 9.26
C ILE A 67 -7.74 -6.40 8.10
N ILE A 68 -8.50 -5.80 7.20
CA ILE A 68 -8.83 -6.40 5.90
C ILE A 68 -7.60 -6.24 5.00
N THR A 69 -7.06 -7.33 4.48
CA THR A 69 -5.83 -7.31 3.69
C THR A 69 -6.06 -7.92 2.31
N ILE A 70 -5.63 -7.23 1.27
CA ILE A 70 -5.49 -7.74 -0.09
C ILE A 70 -4.00 -7.92 -0.42
N ARG A 71 -3.68 -8.68 -1.49
CA ARG A 71 -2.30 -8.83 -1.96
C ARG A 71 -1.91 -7.73 -2.95
N GLY A 72 -0.63 -7.37 -2.95
CA GLY A 72 -0.03 -6.58 -4.01
C GLY A 72 0.73 -7.45 -5.03
N ASN A 73 1.33 -6.80 -6.04
CA ASN A 73 2.14 -7.47 -7.05
C ASN A 73 3.40 -8.10 -6.46
N GLN A 74 4.06 -7.44 -5.51
CA GLN A 74 5.28 -7.97 -4.91
C GLN A 74 5.01 -9.10 -3.91
N ASP A 75 3.86 -9.13 -3.25
CA ASP A 75 3.43 -10.29 -2.47
C ASP A 75 3.29 -11.51 -3.38
N ARG A 76 2.65 -11.34 -4.56
CA ARG A 76 2.54 -12.39 -5.58
C ARG A 76 3.91 -12.86 -6.08
N GLN A 77 4.81 -11.93 -6.38
CA GLN A 77 6.17 -12.23 -6.83
C GLN A 77 6.96 -13.04 -5.80
N ILE A 78 6.77 -12.84 -4.49
CA ILE A 78 7.44 -13.63 -3.45
C ILE A 78 7.04 -15.12 -3.54
N TYR A 79 5.75 -15.42 -3.60
CA TYR A 79 5.32 -16.83 -3.57
C TYR A 79 5.33 -17.51 -4.95
N GLU A 80 5.55 -16.78 -6.02
CA GLU A 80 5.76 -17.28 -7.38
C GLU A 80 7.25 -17.37 -7.76
N ALA A 81 8.15 -16.82 -6.91
CA ALA A 81 9.56 -16.70 -7.22
C ALA A 81 10.19 -18.03 -7.62
N THR A 82 10.84 -18.06 -8.76
CA THR A 82 11.61 -19.20 -9.25
C THR A 82 12.96 -19.30 -8.54
N THR A 83 13.57 -20.47 -8.56
CA THR A 83 14.93 -20.67 -8.02
C THR A 83 15.95 -19.72 -8.65
N ALA A 84 15.79 -19.39 -9.93
CA ALA A 84 16.68 -18.47 -10.64
C ALA A 84 16.50 -17.01 -10.16
N GLU A 85 15.27 -16.57 -9.96
CA GLU A 85 14.99 -15.24 -9.41
C GLU A 85 15.50 -15.09 -7.98
N ILE A 86 15.29 -16.10 -7.14
CA ILE A 86 15.80 -16.11 -5.76
C ILE A 86 17.34 -16.01 -5.74
N ALA A 87 18.02 -16.70 -6.66
CA ALA A 87 19.48 -16.68 -6.74
C ALA A 87 20.05 -15.37 -7.29
N ASN A 88 19.34 -14.70 -8.21
CA ASN A 88 19.79 -13.49 -8.90
C ASN A 88 19.31 -12.17 -8.28
N ASN A 89 18.31 -12.23 -7.39
CA ASN A 89 17.80 -11.07 -6.68
C ASN A 89 18.14 -11.18 -5.17
N PRO A 90 19.14 -10.42 -4.68
CA PRO A 90 19.56 -10.52 -3.26
C PRO A 90 18.42 -10.21 -2.27
N THR A 91 17.52 -9.30 -2.60
CA THR A 91 16.36 -8.99 -1.75
C THR A 91 15.41 -10.17 -1.69
N MET A 92 15.08 -10.79 -2.84
CA MET A 92 14.24 -11.99 -2.87
C MET A 92 14.90 -13.14 -2.09
N GLY A 93 16.21 -13.35 -2.26
CA GLY A 93 16.96 -14.34 -1.50
C GLY A 93 16.94 -14.11 0.02
N PHE A 94 17.02 -12.84 0.45
CA PHE A 94 16.87 -12.46 1.84
C PHE A 94 15.46 -12.77 2.37
N ILE A 95 14.43 -12.34 1.65
CA ILE A 95 13.02 -12.53 2.03
C ILE A 95 12.68 -14.02 2.18
N ILE A 96 13.01 -14.83 1.19
CA ILE A 96 12.71 -16.28 1.20
C ILE A 96 13.42 -16.99 2.35
N LYS A 97 14.61 -16.52 2.74
CA LYS A 97 15.36 -17.07 3.88
C LYS A 97 14.75 -16.67 5.23
N ASP A 98 14.21 -15.45 5.32
CA ASP A 98 13.65 -14.89 6.56
C ASP A 98 12.22 -15.36 6.83
N LEU A 99 11.40 -15.54 5.78
CA LEU A 99 10.00 -15.90 5.89
C LEU A 99 9.78 -17.38 6.20
N SER A 100 8.82 -17.65 7.07
CA SER A 100 8.30 -19.00 7.28
C SER A 100 7.41 -19.44 6.11
N LYS A 101 7.28 -20.78 5.91
CA LYS A 101 6.31 -21.33 4.95
C LYS A 101 4.89 -20.85 5.23
N LYS A 102 4.52 -20.68 6.50
CA LYS A 102 3.21 -20.16 6.90
C LYS A 102 2.98 -18.73 6.42
N ALA A 103 4.00 -17.87 6.46
CA ALA A 103 3.90 -16.51 5.94
C ALA A 103 3.68 -16.49 4.42
N ILE A 104 4.39 -17.36 3.68
CA ILE A 104 4.23 -17.51 2.22
C ILE A 104 2.83 -18.04 1.86
N GLU A 105 2.33 -19.04 2.59
CA GLU A 105 0.99 -19.59 2.41
C GLU A 105 -0.10 -18.53 2.73
N TRP A 106 0.11 -17.71 3.75
CA TRP A 106 -0.78 -16.61 4.08
C TRP A 106 -0.84 -15.59 2.94
N MET A 107 0.29 -15.09 2.43
CA MET A 107 0.29 -14.17 1.29
C MET A 107 -0.45 -14.76 0.07
N ARG A 108 -0.24 -16.06 -0.22
CA ARG A 108 -0.94 -16.76 -1.31
C ARG A 108 -2.46 -16.84 -1.11
N SER A 109 -2.92 -16.82 0.14
CA SER A 109 -4.34 -16.87 0.47
C SER A 109 -5.04 -15.51 0.42
N LEU A 110 -4.29 -14.41 0.30
CA LEU A 110 -4.87 -13.07 0.23
C LEU A 110 -5.64 -12.86 -1.08
N PRO A 111 -6.80 -12.20 -1.03
CA PRO A 111 -7.55 -11.88 -2.23
C PRO A 111 -6.82 -10.82 -3.07
N PHE A 112 -7.13 -10.79 -4.36
CA PHE A 112 -6.62 -9.80 -5.32
C PHE A 112 -7.22 -8.41 -5.07
N ASP A 113 -8.52 -8.37 -4.78
CA ASP A 113 -9.33 -7.19 -4.52
C ASP A 113 -10.35 -7.47 -3.41
N PHE A 114 -11.06 -6.45 -2.96
CA PHE A 114 -12.10 -6.64 -1.94
C PHE A 114 -13.12 -5.50 -1.91
N HIS A 115 -14.41 -5.84 -1.79
CA HIS A 115 -15.46 -4.87 -1.47
C HIS A 115 -15.66 -4.79 0.04
N VAL A 116 -15.21 -3.69 0.67
CA VAL A 116 -15.45 -3.46 2.11
C VAL A 116 -16.93 -3.23 2.38
N SER A 117 -17.59 -2.54 1.45
CA SER A 117 -19.03 -2.24 1.44
C SER A 117 -19.52 -2.04 0.01
N GLN A 118 -20.79 -1.67 -0.17
CA GLN A 118 -21.29 -1.23 -1.46
C GLN A 118 -20.63 0.06 -1.95
N ASP A 119 -20.10 0.86 -1.02
CA ASP A 119 -19.54 2.18 -1.32
C ASP A 119 -18.01 2.15 -1.49
N VAL A 120 -17.29 1.14 -0.93
CA VAL A 120 -15.83 1.13 -0.85
C VAL A 120 -15.24 -0.15 -1.43
N TYR A 121 -14.35 0.03 -2.40
CA TYR A 121 -13.61 -1.03 -3.10
C TYR A 121 -12.10 -0.88 -2.90
N LEU A 122 -11.39 -2.00 -2.81
CA LEU A 122 -9.93 -2.09 -2.65
C LEU A 122 -9.30 -2.78 -3.85
N CYS A 123 -8.24 -2.21 -4.39
CA CYS A 123 -7.29 -2.86 -5.31
C CYS A 123 -5.87 -2.42 -4.94
N HIS A 124 -4.85 -3.16 -5.39
CA HIS A 124 -3.46 -2.71 -5.23
C HIS A 124 -3.05 -1.73 -6.32
N GLY A 125 -3.03 -2.18 -7.57
CA GLY A 125 -2.84 -1.36 -8.77
C GLY A 125 -4.19 -0.93 -9.33
N SER A 126 -4.65 -1.56 -10.41
CA SER A 126 -6.00 -1.38 -10.97
C SER A 126 -6.93 -2.54 -10.57
N PRO A 127 -8.25 -2.43 -10.80
CA PRO A 127 -9.19 -3.53 -10.57
C PRO A 127 -8.92 -4.81 -11.36
N THR A 128 -8.16 -4.73 -12.46
CA THR A 128 -7.89 -5.86 -13.35
C THR A 128 -6.44 -6.34 -13.36
N ASP A 129 -5.51 -5.51 -12.85
CA ASP A 129 -4.08 -5.81 -12.89
C ASP A 129 -3.33 -5.13 -11.75
N ASP A 130 -2.61 -5.91 -10.93
CA ASP A 130 -1.84 -5.41 -9.79
C ASP A 130 -0.55 -4.64 -10.18
N MET A 131 -0.17 -4.65 -11.47
CA MET A 131 1.00 -3.93 -12.02
C MET A 131 0.65 -2.58 -12.65
N ILE A 132 -0.64 -2.28 -12.89
CA ILE A 132 -1.06 -1.05 -13.54
C ILE A 132 -1.21 0.07 -12.50
N TYR A 133 -0.51 1.18 -12.69
CA TYR A 133 -0.74 2.41 -11.93
C TYR A 133 -2.10 3.01 -12.27
N LEU A 134 -3.03 2.99 -11.30
CA LEU A 134 -4.40 3.47 -11.57
C LEU A 134 -4.44 4.96 -11.82
N LEU A 135 -3.71 5.75 -11.04
CA LEU A 135 -3.77 7.21 -11.07
C LEU A 135 -2.66 7.87 -11.88
N GLU A 136 -1.49 7.23 -12.02
CA GLU A 136 -0.32 7.84 -12.64
C GLU A 136 -0.03 7.29 -14.03
N ASP A 137 0.31 8.22 -14.94
CA ASP A 137 0.98 7.96 -16.21
C ASP A 137 2.47 8.24 -16.03
N ILE A 138 3.30 7.42 -16.67
CA ILE A 138 4.76 7.50 -16.56
C ILE A 138 5.46 7.65 -17.91
N GLU A 139 4.74 7.89 -19.00
CA GLU A 139 5.30 7.99 -20.35
C GLU A 139 6.44 9.02 -20.49
N THR A 140 6.48 10.01 -19.60
CA THR A 140 7.53 11.03 -19.56
C THR A 140 8.72 10.69 -18.66
N GLY A 141 8.72 9.50 -18.02
CA GLY A 141 9.68 9.13 -16.97
C GLY A 141 9.41 9.79 -15.61
N GLN A 142 8.31 10.56 -15.51
CA GLN A 142 7.84 11.18 -14.27
C GLN A 142 6.36 10.87 -14.07
N PRO A 143 5.91 10.61 -12.83
CA PRO A 143 4.52 10.34 -12.56
C PRO A 143 3.66 11.59 -12.76
N VAL A 144 2.70 11.49 -13.69
CA VAL A 144 1.72 12.53 -13.99
C VAL A 144 0.33 11.92 -13.79
N VAL A 145 -0.60 12.65 -13.19
CA VAL A 145 -1.98 12.16 -13.03
C VAL A 145 -2.61 11.92 -14.39
N ARG A 146 -3.17 10.71 -14.57
CA ARG A 146 -3.93 10.35 -15.78
C ARG A 146 -5.13 11.26 -15.97
N ASN A 147 -5.56 11.43 -17.20
CA ASN A 147 -6.83 12.11 -17.44
C ASN A 147 -8.03 11.26 -16.96
N ASP A 148 -9.12 11.92 -16.69
CA ASP A 148 -10.34 11.35 -16.14
C ASP A 148 -10.87 10.15 -16.95
N ALA A 149 -10.92 10.27 -18.27
CA ALA A 149 -11.43 9.20 -19.13
C ALA A 149 -10.56 7.93 -19.08
N THR A 150 -9.24 8.09 -18.94
CA THR A 150 -8.33 6.95 -18.78
C THR A 150 -8.53 6.24 -17.45
N ILE A 151 -8.69 7.01 -16.34
CA ILE A 151 -8.94 6.40 -15.03
C ILE A 151 -10.29 5.66 -15.05
N LEU A 152 -11.34 6.28 -15.58
CA LEU A 152 -12.66 5.64 -15.71
C LEU A 152 -12.60 4.33 -16.52
N ALA A 153 -11.82 4.30 -17.60
CA ALA A 153 -11.63 3.08 -18.39
C ALA A 153 -10.90 1.99 -17.60
N LEU A 154 -9.92 2.36 -16.75
CA LEU A 154 -9.18 1.42 -15.90
C LEU A 154 -10.00 0.88 -14.73
N LEU A 155 -11.08 1.54 -14.33
CA LEU A 155 -11.99 1.03 -13.31
C LEU A 155 -12.81 -0.18 -13.78
N ASP A 156 -12.91 -0.41 -15.08
CA ASP A 156 -13.55 -1.60 -15.68
C ASP A 156 -14.94 -1.94 -15.11
N GLY A 157 -15.76 -0.91 -14.89
CA GLY A 157 -17.13 -1.06 -14.41
C GLY A 157 -17.30 -1.12 -12.88
N ILE A 158 -16.23 -0.85 -12.12
CA ILE A 158 -16.35 -0.65 -10.66
C ILE A 158 -17.14 0.64 -10.43
N ASP A 159 -18.27 0.54 -9.71
CA ASP A 159 -19.23 1.61 -9.46
C ASP A 159 -19.29 2.10 -8.01
N ASN A 160 -18.36 1.62 -7.17
CA ASN A 160 -18.22 2.08 -5.79
C ASN A 160 -17.90 3.57 -5.71
N ASP A 161 -18.41 4.29 -4.69
CA ASP A 161 -18.16 5.71 -4.48
C ASP A 161 -16.68 6.01 -4.23
N VAL A 162 -15.98 5.10 -3.51
CA VAL A 162 -14.57 5.23 -3.13
C VAL A 162 -13.80 4.01 -3.54
N ILE A 163 -12.70 4.22 -4.25
CA ILE A 163 -11.73 3.20 -4.62
C ILE A 163 -10.40 3.52 -3.93
N LEU A 164 -9.90 2.56 -3.14
CA LEU A 164 -8.64 2.66 -2.42
C LEU A 164 -7.58 1.84 -3.16
N CYS A 165 -6.44 2.47 -3.48
CA CYS A 165 -5.33 1.83 -4.17
C CYS A 165 -3.97 2.17 -3.54
N GLY A 166 -2.92 1.47 -3.96
CA GLY A 166 -1.53 1.63 -3.55
C GLY A 166 -0.58 1.71 -4.74
N HIS A 167 0.49 0.89 -4.71
CA HIS A 167 1.44 0.58 -5.77
C HIS A 167 2.38 1.72 -6.19
N THR A 168 1.90 2.96 -6.38
CA THR A 168 2.77 4.08 -6.79
C THR A 168 3.50 4.74 -5.62
N HIS A 169 3.16 4.42 -4.39
CA HIS A 169 3.67 5.01 -3.14
C HIS A 169 3.39 6.50 -2.99
N ILE A 170 2.71 7.14 -3.94
CA ILE A 170 2.43 8.58 -3.93
C ILE A 170 1.03 8.83 -3.34
N PRO A 171 0.93 9.43 -2.13
CA PRO A 171 -0.37 9.73 -1.55
C PRO A 171 -1.12 10.74 -2.42
N ARG A 172 -2.34 10.36 -2.85
CA ARG A 172 -3.12 11.16 -3.79
C ARG A 172 -4.62 10.88 -3.68
N THR A 173 -5.41 11.92 -3.80
CA THR A 173 -6.87 11.81 -3.97
C THR A 173 -7.28 12.45 -5.28
N VAL A 174 -8.08 11.74 -6.08
CA VAL A 174 -8.65 12.23 -7.35
C VAL A 174 -10.15 12.02 -7.33
N VAL A 175 -10.91 13.07 -7.62
CA VAL A 175 -12.36 13.01 -7.80
C VAL A 175 -12.65 13.00 -9.29
N LEU A 176 -13.37 11.99 -9.77
CA LEU A 176 -13.69 11.80 -11.17
C LEU A 176 -14.99 12.51 -11.56
N SER A 177 -15.18 12.71 -12.87
CA SER A 177 -16.42 13.26 -13.43
C SER A 177 -17.66 12.41 -13.14
N SER A 178 -17.49 11.13 -12.87
CA SER A 178 -18.53 10.21 -12.37
C SER A 178 -18.99 10.51 -10.95
N GLY A 179 -18.23 11.30 -10.18
CA GLY A 179 -18.41 11.52 -8.76
C GLY A 179 -17.64 10.56 -7.85
N GLN A 180 -17.02 9.52 -8.41
CA GLN A 180 -16.19 8.58 -7.66
C GLN A 180 -14.90 9.23 -7.15
N THR A 181 -14.46 8.82 -5.97
CA THR A 181 -13.23 9.29 -5.35
C THR A 181 -12.20 8.16 -5.32
N ILE A 182 -11.06 8.37 -5.97
CA ILE A 182 -9.95 7.42 -5.94
C ILE A 182 -8.90 7.92 -4.95
N VAL A 183 -8.46 7.05 -4.05
CA VAL A 183 -7.48 7.40 -3.02
C VAL A 183 -6.32 6.42 -3.06
N ASN A 184 -5.14 6.91 -3.45
CA ASN A 184 -3.90 6.20 -3.20
C ASN A 184 -3.41 6.59 -1.80
N SER A 185 -3.26 5.60 -0.90
CA SER A 185 -2.87 5.86 0.49
C SER A 185 -1.42 6.29 0.64
N GLY A 186 -0.62 6.17 -0.40
CA GLY A 186 0.84 6.28 -0.32
C GLY A 186 1.45 5.02 0.30
N SER A 187 2.73 5.07 0.63
CA SER A 187 3.46 3.94 1.19
C SER A 187 3.73 4.13 2.69
N VAL A 188 3.49 3.06 3.46
CA VAL A 188 3.90 2.97 4.86
C VAL A 188 5.41 2.83 4.96
N GLY A 189 6.01 1.93 4.16
CA GLY A 189 7.36 1.46 4.41
C GLY A 189 8.43 1.84 3.41
N TYR A 190 8.07 2.29 2.20
CA TYR A 190 9.06 2.55 1.14
C TYR A 190 8.74 3.84 0.37
N PRO A 191 9.29 4.98 0.79
CA PRO A 191 8.86 6.30 0.32
C PRO A 191 9.31 6.67 -1.09
N ALA A 192 10.25 5.93 -1.69
CA ALA A 192 10.71 6.19 -3.05
C ALA A 192 11.33 4.95 -3.69
N TYR A 193 11.09 4.77 -5.00
CA TYR A 193 11.71 3.71 -5.81
C TYR A 193 11.91 4.16 -7.25
N GLU A 194 12.78 3.45 -7.96
CA GLU A 194 12.96 3.51 -9.42
C GLU A 194 12.54 2.17 -10.01
N ASP A 195 11.84 2.21 -11.15
CA ASP A 195 11.48 1.05 -11.94
C ASP A 195 11.89 1.30 -13.39
N ASP A 196 12.25 0.26 -14.12
CA ASP A 196 12.65 0.31 -15.53
C ASP A 196 11.54 -0.12 -16.49
N LEU A 197 10.42 -0.60 -15.97
CA LEU A 197 9.29 -1.08 -16.77
C LEU A 197 8.02 -0.22 -16.56
N PRO A 198 7.28 0.03 -17.65
CA PRO A 198 7.62 -0.17 -19.07
C PRO A 198 8.68 0.80 -19.58
N ILE A 199 9.01 1.85 -18.86
CA ILE A 199 10.08 2.83 -19.08
C ILE A 199 10.71 3.20 -17.75
N ILE A 200 11.97 3.66 -17.77
CA ILE A 200 12.64 4.14 -16.55
C ILE A 200 11.86 5.33 -15.96
N HIS A 201 11.44 5.19 -14.72
CA HIS A 201 10.70 6.23 -13.99
C HIS A 201 10.99 6.19 -12.50
N LYS A 202 10.66 7.29 -11.82
CA LYS A 202 10.94 7.46 -10.40
C LYS A 202 9.68 7.88 -9.63
N MET A 203 9.32 7.09 -8.63
CA MET A 203 8.28 7.44 -7.67
C MET A 203 8.96 7.99 -6.40
N GLN A 204 8.66 9.22 -6.01
CA GLN A 204 9.34 9.90 -4.91
C GLN A 204 8.37 10.76 -4.11
N THR A 205 8.34 10.56 -2.79
CA THR A 205 7.53 11.37 -1.86
C THR A 205 8.28 12.58 -1.29
N TYR A 206 9.59 12.61 -1.49
CA TYR A 206 10.50 13.64 -0.94
C TYR A 206 10.43 13.78 0.59
N SER A 207 10.06 12.72 1.27
CA SER A 207 9.93 12.65 2.72
C SER A 207 10.22 11.23 3.21
N PRO A 208 10.98 11.04 4.31
CA PRO A 208 11.23 9.71 4.88
C PRO A 208 10.05 9.16 5.68
N HIS A 209 9.02 9.96 5.93
CA HIS A 209 7.92 9.56 6.80
C HIS A 209 6.98 8.58 6.12
N ALA A 210 6.37 7.71 6.92
CA ALA A 210 5.31 6.81 6.50
C ALA A 210 4.04 7.59 6.11
N ASN A 211 3.29 7.08 5.13
CA ASN A 211 2.01 7.66 4.72
C ASN A 211 0.91 6.60 4.86
N TYR A 212 -0.29 7.06 5.23
CA TYR A 212 -1.53 6.32 5.13
C TYR A 212 -2.69 7.30 4.89
N ALA A 213 -3.87 6.80 4.52
CA ALA A 213 -5.04 7.66 4.32
C ALA A 213 -6.14 7.34 5.34
N LEU A 214 -6.85 8.38 5.79
CA LEU A 214 -8.12 8.26 6.50
C LEU A 214 -9.24 8.66 5.55
N ILE A 215 -10.25 7.80 5.45
CA ILE A 215 -11.43 8.00 4.62
C ILE A 215 -12.63 8.00 5.54
N LYS A 216 -13.37 9.10 5.57
CA LYS A 216 -14.51 9.27 6.45
C LYS A 216 -15.79 9.50 5.67
N CYS A 217 -16.78 8.65 5.92
CA CYS A 217 -18.13 8.85 5.43
C CYS A 217 -18.89 9.77 6.37
N ILE A 218 -19.46 10.84 5.82
CA ILE A 218 -20.33 11.78 6.54
C ILE A 218 -21.71 11.70 5.92
N GLU A 219 -22.69 11.26 6.69
CA GLU A 219 -24.08 11.28 6.27
C GLU A 219 -24.68 12.68 6.47
N THR A 220 -25.28 13.20 5.43
CA THR A 220 -25.95 14.50 5.43
C THR A 220 -27.37 14.34 4.93
N GLN A 221 -28.20 15.39 5.06
CA GLN A 221 -29.54 15.42 4.46
C GLN A 221 -29.51 15.34 2.92
N GLN A 222 -28.36 15.61 2.30
CA GLN A 222 -28.14 15.56 0.86
C GLN A 222 -27.54 14.23 0.37
N GLY A 223 -27.30 13.28 1.29
CA GLY A 223 -26.68 12.00 1.02
C GLY A 223 -25.32 11.82 1.70
N LYS A 224 -24.63 10.77 1.29
CA LYS A 224 -23.27 10.46 1.79
C LYS A 224 -22.24 11.42 1.17
N HIS A 225 -21.30 11.83 1.98
CA HIS A 225 -20.16 12.64 1.57
C HIS A 225 -18.87 12.02 2.11
N TRP A 226 -17.85 11.87 1.24
CA TRP A 226 -16.58 11.25 1.59
C TRP A 226 -15.51 12.31 1.78
N GLN A 227 -14.82 12.25 2.92
CA GLN A 227 -13.64 13.08 3.21
C GLN A 227 -12.40 12.20 3.26
N THR A 228 -11.29 12.70 2.71
CA THR A 228 -10.00 12.05 2.74
C THR A 228 -8.97 12.93 3.43
N GLU A 229 -8.18 12.33 4.32
CA GLU A 229 -6.99 12.94 4.94
C GLU A 229 -5.79 12.04 4.65
N HIS A 230 -4.73 12.58 4.05
CA HIS A 230 -3.44 11.92 3.96
C HIS A 230 -2.62 12.22 5.21
N VAL A 231 -2.34 11.18 5.98
CA VAL A 231 -1.62 11.27 7.24
C VAL A 231 -0.16 10.91 7.03
N ARG A 232 0.73 11.75 7.56
CA ARG A 232 2.16 11.51 7.53
C ARG A 232 2.67 11.24 8.94
N VAL A 233 3.32 10.07 9.15
CA VAL A 233 3.76 9.61 10.46
C VAL A 233 5.29 9.54 10.50
N ALA A 234 5.87 10.22 11.48
CA ALA A 234 7.29 10.09 11.77
C ALA A 234 7.57 8.75 12.46
N TYR A 235 8.65 8.08 12.07
CA TYR A 235 9.12 6.83 12.68
C TYR A 235 10.66 6.80 12.68
N ASP A 236 11.27 5.78 13.26
CA ASP A 236 12.72 5.62 13.25
C ASP A 236 13.21 5.13 11.87
N HIS A 237 13.17 6.04 10.88
CA HIS A 237 13.62 5.77 9.52
C HIS A 237 15.13 5.53 9.43
N GLU A 238 15.92 6.04 10.40
CA GLU A 238 17.36 5.75 10.49
C GLU A 238 17.59 4.28 10.86
N ALA A 239 16.84 3.73 11.81
CA ALA A 239 16.92 2.30 12.13
C ALA A 239 16.54 1.43 10.94
N ALA A 240 15.44 1.77 10.22
CA ALA A 240 15.02 1.06 9.01
C ALA A 240 16.10 1.12 7.91
N ALA A 241 16.67 2.29 7.65
CA ALA A 241 17.73 2.47 6.67
C ALA A 241 19.02 1.70 7.03
N ASN A 242 19.38 1.66 8.32
CA ASN A 242 20.51 0.86 8.78
C ASN A 242 20.29 -0.64 8.61
N MET A 243 19.05 -1.13 8.73
CA MET A 243 18.72 -2.54 8.40
C MET A 243 18.89 -2.82 6.91
N ALA A 244 18.38 -1.93 6.04
CA ALA A 244 18.58 -2.04 4.60
C ALA A 244 20.06 -2.08 4.21
N LEU A 245 20.89 -1.21 4.80
CA LEU A 245 22.36 -1.19 4.62
C LEU A 245 23.01 -2.52 5.04
N ARG A 246 22.64 -3.08 6.19
CA ARG A 246 23.17 -4.38 6.68
C ARG A 246 22.83 -5.52 5.72
N ASN A 247 21.71 -5.40 5.01
CA ASN A 247 21.26 -6.36 4.02
C ASN A 247 21.69 -6.00 2.59
N GLY A 248 22.70 -5.09 2.45
CA GLY A 248 23.35 -4.77 1.18
C GLY A 248 22.51 -3.89 0.23
N ARG A 249 21.51 -3.17 0.74
CA ARG A 249 20.62 -2.33 -0.08
C ARG A 249 20.81 -0.85 0.26
N GLU A 250 21.85 -0.26 -0.32
CA GLU A 250 22.16 1.16 -0.19
C GLU A 250 21.09 2.06 -0.82
N ASP A 251 20.50 1.62 -1.93
CA ASP A 251 19.40 2.27 -2.63
C ASP A 251 18.18 2.42 -1.72
N TRP A 252 17.78 1.34 -1.03
CA TRP A 252 16.70 1.38 -0.05
C TRP A 252 17.01 2.28 1.13
N ALA A 253 18.23 2.20 1.65
CA ALA A 253 18.65 3.04 2.77
C ALA A 253 18.60 4.53 2.42
N PHE A 254 19.00 4.90 1.20
CA PHE A 254 18.89 6.26 0.71
C PHE A 254 17.43 6.71 0.59
N ALA A 255 16.59 5.87 0.00
CA ALA A 255 15.15 6.14 -0.13
C ALA A 255 14.48 6.33 1.22
N LEU A 256 14.76 5.44 2.18
CA LEU A 256 14.21 5.50 3.55
C LEU A 256 14.61 6.78 4.30
N LYS A 257 15.84 7.29 4.07
CA LYS A 257 16.31 8.52 4.71
C LYS A 257 15.80 9.80 4.07
N THR A 258 15.46 9.76 2.79
CA THR A 258 15.26 11.00 2.02
C THR A 258 13.92 11.09 1.30
N GLY A 259 13.22 9.97 1.09
CA GLY A 259 12.09 9.87 0.19
C GLY A 259 12.45 10.14 -1.27
N ARG A 260 13.71 9.86 -1.65
CA ARG A 260 14.26 10.05 -2.99
C ARG A 260 14.99 8.82 -3.47
N VAL A 261 15.10 8.68 -4.77
CA VAL A 261 15.97 7.71 -5.44
C VAL A 261 17.40 8.30 -5.51
N ILE A 262 18.41 7.45 -5.44
CA ILE A 262 19.82 7.87 -5.59
C ILE A 262 19.97 8.61 -6.92
N PRO A 263 20.50 9.85 -6.91
CA PRO A 263 20.81 10.53 -8.17
C PRO A 263 21.85 9.74 -8.98
N VAL A 264 21.58 9.53 -10.26
CA VAL A 264 22.54 8.95 -11.21
C VAL A 264 23.52 10.02 -11.64
#